data_68ff62f25427ed6e2f4235f867a1c412
#
_entry.id   68ff62f25427ed6e2f4235f867a1c412
#
_cell.length_a   1.000
_cell.length_b   1.000
_cell.length_c   1.000
_cell.angle_alpha   90.00
_cell.angle_beta   90.00
_cell.angle_gamma   90.00
#
_symmetry.space_group_name_H-M   'P 1'
#
loop_
_entity.id
_entity.type
_entity.pdbx_description
1 polymer ?
#
loop_
_entity_poly.entity_id
_entity_poly.type
_entity_poly.pdbx_seq_one_letter_code
_entity_poly.pdbx_strand_id
1 'polypeptide(L)'
;PVFYIYSLTMNGREQIGLVVCTSIDEYLNNTIKKHEFTRADKEQDRINHVDYCNANTGPIFLTYKNQKTIDQIISKEIEKAPIYDFISEDKVEHKVWLIDEDNVINDLVEQFKKVPSLYIADGHHRNASAVKVGLKRRGEGEYDKNAEFNYYLSVLFPADQLHIMDYNRLVKDLNGLTKEEFLDKIQENFTVTEVEGQYKPDAIHTFGMYLDKKWYKLQAKDSIIATDSVGCLDVSILQNSLLTPVLGIGDPRTDKRIDFVGGIRGLGELVKRVDSGEMTVAFAMYPTSMTQLMNIADDNKVMPPKSTWFEPKLRSGIFIHKLS
;
A
#
# COMPACT_ATOMS: atom_id res chain seq x y z
N PRO A 1 -17.81 22.24 -11.39
CA PRO A 1 -16.92 21.27 -10.76
C PRO A 1 -17.44 20.91 -9.38
N VAL A 2 -17.26 19.66 -8.93
CA VAL A 2 -17.64 19.20 -7.61
C VAL A 2 -16.52 18.34 -7.04
N PHE A 3 -16.39 18.28 -5.71
CA PHE A 3 -15.61 17.28 -5.03
C PHE A 3 -16.50 16.34 -4.22
N TYR A 4 -15.96 15.22 -3.78
CA TYR A 4 -16.65 14.36 -2.83
C TYR A 4 -15.72 14.06 -1.66
N ILE A 5 -16.31 13.79 -0.50
CA ILE A 5 -15.62 13.19 0.63
C ILE A 5 -16.02 11.73 0.67
N TYR A 6 -15.06 10.85 0.88
CA TYR A 6 -15.27 9.43 1.01
C TYR A 6 -14.69 8.90 2.30
N SER A 7 -15.55 8.45 3.19
CA SER A 7 -15.16 7.78 4.43
C SER A 7 -15.32 6.27 4.31
N LEU A 8 -14.34 5.57 4.87
CA LEU A 8 -14.35 4.11 5.03
C LEU A 8 -14.08 3.79 6.50
N THR A 9 -15.00 3.03 7.12
CA THR A 9 -14.81 2.56 8.50
C THR A 9 -14.69 1.04 8.52
N MET A 10 -13.57 0.54 9.04
CA MET A 10 -13.32 -0.89 9.22
C MET A 10 -12.81 -1.17 10.63
N ASN A 11 -13.46 -2.11 11.34
CA ASN A 11 -13.10 -2.50 12.71
C ASN A 11 -13.03 -1.29 13.69
N GLY A 12 -13.94 -0.34 13.55
CA GLY A 12 -14.00 0.88 14.38
C GLY A 12 -12.97 1.96 14.05
N ARG A 13 -12.16 1.76 13.01
CA ARG A 13 -11.22 2.76 12.50
C ARG A 13 -11.76 3.39 11.22
N GLU A 14 -11.90 4.70 11.24
CA GLU A 14 -12.33 5.50 10.11
C GLU A 14 -11.13 6.14 9.40
N GLN A 15 -11.19 6.23 8.08
CA GLN A 15 -10.33 7.04 7.24
C GLN A 15 -11.18 7.88 6.28
N ILE A 16 -10.90 9.16 6.19
CA ILE A 16 -11.68 10.14 5.42
C ILE A 16 -10.79 10.76 4.37
N GLY A 17 -11.17 10.64 3.10
CA GLY A 17 -10.41 11.17 1.97
C GLY A 17 -11.23 12.07 1.07
N LEU A 18 -10.54 12.99 0.39
CA LEU A 18 -11.11 13.86 -0.63
C LEU A 18 -11.00 13.18 -2.00
N VAL A 19 -12.13 13.03 -2.70
CA VAL A 19 -12.21 12.45 -4.05
C VAL A 19 -12.08 13.57 -5.07
N VAL A 20 -11.07 13.46 -5.92
CA VAL A 20 -10.72 14.47 -6.92
C VAL A 20 -10.16 13.82 -8.17
N CYS A 21 -9.97 14.62 -9.22
CA CYS A 21 -9.16 14.25 -10.37
C CYS A 21 -7.78 14.89 -10.24
N THR A 22 -6.71 14.07 -10.28
CA THR A 22 -5.31 14.51 -10.20
C THR A 22 -4.66 14.49 -11.57
N SER A 23 -3.74 15.43 -11.83
CA SER A 23 -3.11 15.58 -13.12
C SER A 23 -2.08 14.47 -13.43
N ILE A 24 -2.08 13.97 -14.67
CA ILE A 24 -1.04 13.06 -15.15
C ILE A 24 0.35 13.73 -15.16
N ASP A 25 0.41 15.06 -15.33
CA ASP A 25 1.67 15.80 -15.34
C ASP A 25 2.35 15.80 -13.97
N GLU A 26 1.55 15.83 -12.88
CA GLU A 26 2.07 15.72 -11.51
C GLU A 26 2.67 14.34 -11.21
N TYR A 27 2.19 13.29 -11.86
CA TYR A 27 2.83 11.98 -11.82
C TYR A 27 4.13 11.97 -12.64
N LEU A 28 4.16 12.61 -13.80
CA LEU A 28 5.33 12.65 -14.69
C LEU A 28 6.48 13.47 -14.09
N ASN A 29 6.18 14.61 -13.47
CA ASN A 29 7.18 15.48 -12.84
C ASN A 29 7.56 15.07 -11.41
N ASN A 30 7.01 13.93 -10.92
CA ASN A 30 7.24 13.38 -9.59
C ASN A 30 6.72 14.22 -8.41
N THR A 31 5.74 15.11 -8.63
CA THR A 31 4.93 15.72 -7.55
C THR A 31 4.10 14.64 -6.86
N ILE A 32 3.56 13.69 -7.64
CA ILE A 32 2.96 12.44 -7.12
C ILE A 32 4.04 11.37 -7.10
N LYS A 33 4.51 11.05 -5.89
CA LYS A 33 5.67 10.20 -5.64
C LYS A 33 5.30 8.72 -5.59
N LYS A 34 6.23 7.91 -6.07
CA LYS A 34 6.11 6.45 -6.21
C LYS A 34 7.06 5.75 -5.25
N HIS A 35 6.68 4.61 -4.73
CA HIS A 35 7.53 3.76 -3.90
C HIS A 35 7.56 2.29 -4.34
N GLU A 36 6.91 1.95 -5.47
CA GLU A 36 6.86 0.58 -6.00
C GLU A 36 7.01 0.62 -7.53
N PHE A 37 7.75 -0.35 -8.08
CA PHE A 37 7.79 -0.59 -9.52
C PHE A 37 6.53 -1.30 -10.00
N THR A 38 6.06 -0.90 -11.16
CA THR A 38 4.95 -1.55 -11.83
C THR A 38 5.45 -2.66 -12.78
N ARG A 39 4.58 -3.65 -13.03
CA ARG A 39 4.84 -4.76 -13.96
C ARG A 39 4.13 -4.50 -15.28
N ALA A 40 4.86 -4.64 -16.39
CA ALA A 40 4.36 -4.33 -17.74
C ALA A 40 3.12 -5.14 -18.13
N ASP A 41 3.04 -6.43 -17.74
CA ASP A 41 1.88 -7.30 -18.00
C ASP A 41 0.61 -6.79 -17.30
N LYS A 42 0.75 -6.35 -16.04
CA LYS A 42 -0.37 -5.80 -15.25
C LYS A 42 -0.78 -4.41 -15.70
N GLU A 43 0.18 -3.60 -16.14
CA GLU A 43 -0.13 -2.28 -16.72
C GLU A 43 -0.93 -2.41 -18.00
N GLN A 44 -0.54 -3.31 -18.92
CA GLN A 44 -1.22 -3.46 -20.21
C GLN A 44 -2.68 -3.88 -20.04
N ASP A 45 -2.98 -4.79 -19.10
CA ASP A 45 -4.35 -5.17 -18.77
C ASP A 45 -5.17 -3.95 -18.30
N ARG A 46 -4.60 -3.11 -17.43
CA ARG A 46 -5.26 -1.91 -16.93
C ARG A 46 -5.38 -0.79 -17.98
N ILE A 47 -4.38 -0.63 -18.84
CA ILE A 47 -4.46 0.30 -20.00
C ILE A 47 -5.66 -0.08 -20.88
N ASN A 48 -5.75 -1.35 -21.25
CA ASN A 48 -6.85 -1.84 -22.10
C ASN A 48 -8.21 -1.59 -21.44
N HIS A 49 -8.32 -1.82 -20.13
CA HIS A 49 -9.54 -1.58 -19.37
C HIS A 49 -9.95 -0.09 -19.39
N VAL A 50 -9.03 0.82 -19.03
CA VAL A 50 -9.31 2.26 -19.00
C VAL A 50 -9.64 2.80 -20.38
N ASP A 51 -8.91 2.37 -21.40
CA ASP A 51 -9.10 2.83 -22.78
C ASP A 51 -10.43 2.33 -23.38
N TYR A 52 -10.78 1.06 -23.14
CA TYR A 52 -12.03 0.47 -23.59
C TYR A 52 -13.27 1.08 -22.89
N CYS A 53 -13.20 1.26 -21.56
CA CYS A 53 -14.27 1.88 -20.79
C CYS A 53 -14.38 3.39 -21.02
N ASN A 54 -13.37 4.00 -21.61
CA ASN A 54 -13.23 5.46 -21.71
C ASN A 54 -13.42 6.16 -20.34
N ALA A 55 -12.99 5.52 -19.26
CA ALA A 55 -13.19 5.99 -17.90
C ALA A 55 -12.22 5.37 -16.88
N ASN A 56 -11.95 6.10 -15.82
CA ASN A 56 -11.41 5.53 -14.59
C ASN A 56 -12.57 5.00 -13.73
N THR A 57 -12.68 3.70 -13.57
CA THR A 57 -13.79 3.02 -12.85
C THR A 57 -13.47 2.74 -11.38
N GLY A 58 -12.27 3.06 -10.93
CA GLY A 58 -11.83 2.93 -9.55
C GLY A 58 -10.73 3.92 -9.22
N PRO A 59 -10.83 4.59 -8.07
CA PRO A 59 -9.89 5.64 -7.70
C PRO A 59 -8.49 5.10 -7.37
N ILE A 60 -7.50 5.95 -7.56
CA ILE A 60 -6.14 5.76 -7.07
C ILE A 60 -6.09 6.20 -5.60
N PHE A 61 -5.43 5.43 -4.78
CA PHE A 61 -5.28 5.71 -3.36
C PHE A 61 -4.01 6.55 -3.13
N LEU A 62 -4.20 7.85 -2.92
CA LEU A 62 -3.12 8.80 -2.65
C LEU A 62 -3.14 9.25 -1.19
N THR A 63 -1.99 9.72 -0.72
CA THR A 63 -1.85 10.30 0.61
C THR A 63 -0.98 11.55 0.58
N TYR A 64 -1.11 12.39 1.60
CA TYR A 64 -0.33 13.61 1.78
C TYR A 64 0.03 13.82 3.25
N LYS A 65 1.09 14.60 3.50
CA LYS A 65 1.47 15.02 4.86
C LYS A 65 0.40 15.96 5.41
N ASN A 66 -0.17 15.62 6.56
CA ASN A 66 -1.31 16.28 7.18
C ASN A 66 -1.28 17.81 7.12
N GLN A 67 -2.43 18.39 6.83
CA GLN A 67 -2.68 19.83 6.80
C GLN A 67 -3.93 20.15 7.63
N LYS A 68 -3.74 20.75 8.81
CA LYS A 68 -4.84 21.08 9.74
C LYS A 68 -5.97 21.89 9.11
N THR A 69 -5.65 22.76 8.15
CA THR A 69 -6.64 23.59 7.46
C THR A 69 -7.53 22.75 6.55
N ILE A 70 -6.99 21.75 5.88
CA ILE A 70 -7.76 20.79 5.05
C ILE A 70 -8.66 19.96 5.96
N ASP A 71 -8.11 19.43 7.07
CA ASP A 71 -8.87 18.64 8.05
C ASP A 71 -10.06 19.42 8.61
N GLN A 72 -9.88 20.71 8.90
CA GLN A 72 -10.95 21.58 9.40
C GLN A 72 -12.07 21.82 8.38
N ILE A 73 -11.73 21.96 7.09
CA ILE A 73 -12.72 22.10 6.03
C ILE A 73 -13.50 20.81 5.88
N ILE A 74 -12.82 19.68 5.77
CA ILE A 74 -13.45 18.36 5.64
C ILE A 74 -14.34 18.05 6.84
N SER A 75 -13.89 18.34 8.07
CA SER A 75 -14.66 18.09 9.29
C SER A 75 -16.00 18.84 9.31
N LYS A 76 -16.07 20.06 8.75
CA LYS A 76 -17.33 20.80 8.63
C LYS A 76 -18.27 20.18 7.59
N GLU A 77 -17.71 19.73 6.47
CA GLU A 77 -18.51 19.19 5.37
C GLU A 77 -19.17 17.85 5.75
N ILE A 78 -18.51 17.02 6.55
CA ILE A 78 -19.07 15.74 7.00
C ILE A 78 -20.14 15.88 8.10
N GLU A 79 -20.36 17.09 8.67
CA GLU A 79 -21.52 17.34 9.54
C GLU A 79 -22.84 17.37 8.75
N LYS A 80 -22.78 17.53 7.43
CA LYS A 80 -23.94 17.43 6.53
C LYS A 80 -24.40 15.98 6.39
N ALA A 81 -25.61 15.78 5.87
CA ALA A 81 -26.07 14.42 5.55
C ALA A 81 -25.26 13.83 4.37
N PRO A 82 -24.78 12.58 4.46
CA PRO A 82 -24.11 11.93 3.35
C PRO A 82 -25.10 11.63 2.22
N ILE A 83 -24.62 11.64 0.97
CA ILE A 83 -25.41 11.21 -0.20
C ILE A 83 -25.44 9.67 -0.34
N TYR A 84 -24.45 8.98 0.18
CA TYR A 84 -24.42 7.52 0.33
C TYR A 84 -23.98 7.16 1.74
N ASP A 85 -24.65 6.19 2.33
CA ASP A 85 -24.31 5.58 3.62
C ASP A 85 -24.73 4.10 3.58
N PHE A 86 -23.75 3.19 3.53
CA PHE A 86 -24.02 1.76 3.44
C PHE A 86 -22.86 0.93 4.00
N ILE A 87 -23.16 -0.31 4.36
CA ILE A 87 -22.17 -1.30 4.79
C ILE A 87 -22.06 -2.37 3.71
N SER A 88 -20.83 -2.63 3.26
CA SER A 88 -20.54 -3.65 2.27
C SER A 88 -20.45 -5.06 2.90
N GLU A 89 -20.46 -6.11 2.07
CA GLU A 89 -20.44 -7.52 2.51
C GLU A 89 -19.25 -7.87 3.42
N ASP A 90 -18.12 -7.23 3.21
CA ASP A 90 -16.90 -7.36 4.03
C ASP A 90 -16.93 -6.50 5.30
N LYS A 91 -18.11 -5.95 5.66
CA LYS A 91 -18.38 -5.16 6.87
C LYS A 91 -17.63 -3.84 6.95
N VAL A 92 -17.22 -3.28 5.81
CA VAL A 92 -16.72 -1.93 5.73
C VAL A 92 -17.91 -0.98 5.55
N GLU A 93 -18.00 0.04 6.41
CA GLU A 93 -18.95 1.14 6.26
C GLU A 93 -18.38 2.14 5.25
N HIS A 94 -19.23 2.61 4.35
CA HIS A 94 -18.91 3.58 3.31
C HIS A 94 -19.85 4.76 3.38
N LYS A 95 -19.31 5.96 3.50
CA LYS A 95 -20.08 7.21 3.45
C LYS A 95 -19.51 8.14 2.40
N VAL A 96 -20.38 8.85 1.70
CA VAL A 96 -19.99 9.82 0.67
C VAL A 96 -20.76 11.11 0.87
N TRP A 97 -20.06 12.23 0.86
CA TRP A 97 -20.63 13.58 0.87
C TRP A 97 -20.27 14.31 -0.42
N LEU A 98 -21.17 15.16 -0.87
CA LEU A 98 -20.95 16.06 -2.01
C LEU A 98 -20.45 17.42 -1.51
N ILE A 99 -19.43 17.96 -2.16
CA ILE A 99 -18.99 19.35 -2.01
C ILE A 99 -19.26 20.06 -3.33
N ASP A 100 -20.27 20.92 -3.35
CA ASP A 100 -20.70 21.69 -4.53
C ASP A 100 -20.71 23.21 -4.30
N GLU A 101 -20.35 23.66 -3.10
CA GLU A 101 -20.21 25.07 -2.78
C GLU A 101 -18.87 25.63 -3.31
N ASP A 102 -18.94 26.60 -4.23
CA ASP A 102 -17.76 27.17 -4.90
C ASP A 102 -16.70 27.72 -3.92
N ASN A 103 -17.12 28.35 -2.80
CA ASN A 103 -16.20 28.84 -1.78
C ASN A 103 -15.41 27.70 -1.12
N VAL A 104 -16.07 26.59 -0.78
CA VAL A 104 -15.42 25.41 -0.15
C VAL A 104 -14.46 24.73 -1.14
N ILE A 105 -14.89 24.61 -2.41
CA ILE A 105 -14.05 24.05 -3.48
C ILE A 105 -12.79 24.91 -3.66
N ASN A 106 -12.95 26.23 -3.76
CA ASN A 106 -11.83 27.15 -3.92
C ASN A 106 -10.89 27.13 -2.72
N ASP A 107 -11.42 27.09 -1.50
CA ASP A 107 -10.61 26.99 -0.28
C ASP A 107 -9.77 25.69 -0.28
N LEU A 108 -10.36 24.55 -0.62
CA LEU A 108 -9.65 23.28 -0.73
C LEU A 108 -8.55 23.34 -1.79
N VAL A 109 -8.85 23.87 -2.99
CA VAL A 109 -7.84 24.06 -4.06
C VAL A 109 -6.67 24.91 -3.56
N GLU A 110 -6.93 26.04 -2.88
CA GLU A 110 -5.87 26.91 -2.37
C GLU A 110 -5.05 26.23 -1.24
N GLN A 111 -5.65 25.37 -0.43
CA GLN A 111 -4.91 24.63 0.56
C GLN A 111 -4.06 23.51 -0.08
N PHE A 112 -4.60 22.76 -1.05
CA PHE A 112 -3.83 21.73 -1.74
C PHE A 112 -2.66 22.25 -2.58
N LYS A 113 -2.73 23.49 -3.09
CA LYS A 113 -1.55 24.16 -3.70
C LYS A 113 -0.35 24.30 -2.76
N LYS A 114 -0.57 24.25 -1.45
CA LYS A 114 0.48 24.32 -0.41
C LYS A 114 1.04 22.93 -0.06
N VAL A 115 0.41 21.86 -0.52
CA VAL A 115 0.86 20.49 -0.31
C VAL A 115 1.99 20.20 -1.32
N PRO A 116 3.23 20.01 -0.87
CA PRO A 116 4.38 19.95 -1.78
C PRO A 116 4.42 18.66 -2.61
N SER A 117 3.84 17.57 -2.11
CA SER A 117 3.83 16.28 -2.79
C SER A 117 2.67 15.42 -2.31
N LEU A 118 2.17 14.60 -3.21
CA LEU A 118 1.31 13.47 -2.94
C LEU A 118 2.13 12.18 -3.04
N TYR A 119 1.65 11.12 -2.40
CA TYR A 119 2.30 9.81 -2.40
C TYR A 119 1.29 8.74 -2.78
N ILE A 120 1.66 7.82 -3.67
CA ILE A 120 0.78 6.71 -3.99
C ILE A 120 0.79 5.73 -2.80
N ALA A 121 -0.33 5.55 -2.14
CA ALA A 121 -0.48 4.55 -1.08
C ALA A 121 -0.77 3.16 -1.69
N ASP A 122 -1.77 3.07 -2.56
CA ASP A 122 -2.12 1.84 -3.28
C ASP A 122 -2.56 2.15 -4.72
N GLY A 123 -2.37 1.18 -5.61
CA GLY A 123 -2.82 1.30 -7.00
C GLY A 123 -1.75 1.81 -7.97
N HIS A 124 -0.46 1.54 -7.74
CA HIS A 124 0.63 1.93 -8.64
C HIS A 124 0.39 1.53 -10.11
N HIS A 125 -0.09 0.30 -10.36
CA HIS A 125 -0.43 -0.16 -11.71
C HIS A 125 -1.60 0.64 -12.32
N ARG A 126 -2.65 0.94 -11.54
CA ARG A 126 -3.78 1.77 -12.00
C ARG A 126 -3.33 3.17 -12.34
N ASN A 127 -2.46 3.76 -11.50
CA ASN A 127 -1.92 5.09 -11.73
C ASN A 127 -1.08 5.13 -13.02
N ALA A 128 -0.09 4.25 -13.16
CA ALA A 128 0.75 4.17 -14.35
C ALA A 128 -0.09 3.97 -15.63
N SER A 129 -1.14 3.15 -15.56
CA SER A 129 -2.02 2.88 -16.70
C SER A 129 -2.86 4.10 -17.09
N ALA A 130 -3.43 4.82 -16.12
CA ALA A 130 -4.18 6.05 -16.39
C ALA A 130 -3.30 7.11 -17.07
N VAL A 131 -2.06 7.28 -16.57
CA VAL A 131 -1.07 8.18 -17.19
C VAL A 131 -0.74 7.78 -18.61
N LYS A 132 -0.52 6.48 -18.87
CA LYS A 132 -0.21 5.97 -20.22
C LYS A 132 -1.36 6.17 -21.20
N VAL A 133 -2.61 6.00 -20.75
CA VAL A 133 -3.80 6.29 -21.59
C VAL A 133 -3.87 7.78 -21.90
N GLY A 134 -3.67 8.66 -20.92
CA GLY A 134 -3.62 10.10 -21.15
C GLY A 134 -2.54 10.49 -22.15
N LEU A 135 -1.31 9.96 -22.00
CA LEU A 135 -0.22 10.21 -22.95
C LEU A 135 -0.51 9.67 -24.37
N LYS A 136 -1.13 8.48 -24.46
CA LYS A 136 -1.59 7.94 -25.75
C LYS A 136 -2.51 8.93 -26.45
N ARG A 137 -3.54 9.43 -25.75
CA ARG A 137 -4.50 10.39 -26.32
C ARG A 137 -3.88 11.73 -26.67
N ARG A 138 -2.90 12.23 -25.91
CA ARG A 138 -2.10 13.39 -26.27
C ARG A 138 -1.33 13.19 -27.58
N GLY A 139 -0.92 11.97 -27.89
CA GLY A 139 -0.21 11.60 -29.12
C GLY A 139 -1.12 11.44 -30.35
N GLU A 140 -2.44 11.43 -30.19
CA GLU A 140 -3.40 11.23 -31.29
C GLU A 140 -3.70 12.54 -32.08
N GLY A 141 -3.21 13.69 -31.63
CA GLY A 141 -3.38 15.00 -32.30
C GLY A 141 -3.30 16.19 -31.36
N GLU A 142 -3.80 17.34 -31.81
CA GLU A 142 -3.95 18.50 -30.93
C GLU A 142 -5.00 18.22 -29.86
N TYR A 143 -4.72 18.59 -28.61
CA TYR A 143 -5.61 18.37 -27.49
C TYR A 143 -5.78 19.62 -26.63
N ASP A 144 -6.95 19.75 -25.98
CA ASP A 144 -7.15 20.74 -24.94
C ASP A 144 -6.38 20.32 -23.67
N LYS A 145 -5.63 21.26 -23.08
CA LYS A 145 -4.93 21.03 -21.82
C LYS A 145 -5.87 20.68 -20.66
N ASN A 146 -7.13 21.08 -20.76
CA ASN A 146 -8.18 20.78 -19.78
C ASN A 146 -8.98 19.50 -20.14
N ALA A 147 -8.61 18.78 -21.20
CA ALA A 147 -9.29 17.53 -21.55
C ALA A 147 -9.23 16.51 -20.40
N GLU A 148 -10.32 15.83 -20.12
CA GLU A 148 -10.50 14.95 -18.97
C GLU A 148 -9.46 13.81 -18.91
N PHE A 149 -8.95 13.34 -20.04
CA PHE A 149 -7.90 12.32 -20.09
C PHE A 149 -6.52 12.81 -19.56
N ASN A 150 -6.37 14.11 -19.30
CA ASN A 150 -5.19 14.66 -18.60
C ASN A 150 -5.25 14.50 -17.09
N TYR A 151 -6.35 13.94 -16.60
CA TYR A 151 -6.61 13.74 -15.18
C TYR A 151 -7.05 12.30 -14.91
N TYR A 152 -6.88 11.86 -13.68
CA TYR A 152 -7.34 10.54 -13.24
C TYR A 152 -7.94 10.60 -11.84
N LEU A 153 -8.93 9.74 -11.62
CA LEU A 153 -9.70 9.66 -10.39
C LEU A 153 -8.83 9.20 -9.22
N SER A 154 -8.83 9.97 -8.14
CA SER A 154 -8.06 9.71 -6.94
C SER A 154 -8.86 9.97 -5.67
N VAL A 155 -8.47 9.34 -4.57
CA VAL A 155 -8.87 9.73 -3.22
C VAL A 155 -7.63 10.09 -2.43
N LEU A 156 -7.62 11.30 -1.87
CA LEU A 156 -6.50 11.87 -1.13
C LEU A 156 -6.77 11.76 0.38
N PHE A 157 -5.96 10.98 1.09
CA PHE A 157 -6.09 10.82 2.54
C PHE A 157 -4.93 11.50 3.28
N PRO A 158 -5.16 12.13 4.43
CA PRO A 158 -4.08 12.53 5.30
C PRO A 158 -3.35 11.30 5.86
N ALA A 159 -2.03 11.37 5.95
CA ALA A 159 -1.19 10.21 6.23
C ALA A 159 -1.41 9.58 7.63
N ASP A 160 -1.82 10.38 8.62
CA ASP A 160 -2.07 9.91 9.98
C ASP A 160 -3.36 9.08 10.12
N GLN A 161 -4.28 9.17 9.18
CA GLN A 161 -5.48 8.33 9.16
C GLN A 161 -5.23 6.97 8.52
N LEU A 162 -4.13 6.80 7.79
CA LEU A 162 -3.84 5.57 7.08
C LEU A 162 -3.15 4.54 7.96
N HIS A 163 -3.48 3.28 7.71
CA HIS A 163 -2.89 2.14 8.39
C HIS A 163 -2.33 1.14 7.39
N ILE A 164 -1.05 0.87 7.51
CA ILE A 164 -0.40 -0.21 6.78
C ILE A 164 -0.43 -1.44 7.68
N MET A 165 -1.00 -2.52 7.18
CA MET A 165 -0.98 -3.81 7.87
C MET A 165 0.30 -4.57 7.53
N ASP A 166 0.64 -5.53 8.37
CA ASP A 166 1.73 -6.46 8.12
C ASP A 166 1.53 -7.24 6.82
N TYR A 167 2.61 -7.50 6.12
CA TYR A 167 2.62 -8.34 4.93
C TYR A 167 3.56 -9.51 5.17
N ASN A 168 3.01 -10.64 5.59
CA ASN A 168 3.71 -11.79 6.08
C ASN A 168 4.27 -12.66 4.95
N ARG A 169 5.32 -13.45 5.21
CA ARG A 169 5.98 -14.33 4.25
C ARG A 169 5.85 -15.78 4.68
N LEU A 170 5.75 -16.67 3.68
CA LEU A 170 5.80 -18.12 3.88
C LEU A 170 6.77 -18.72 2.87
N VAL A 171 7.52 -19.73 3.29
CA VAL A 171 8.49 -20.39 2.43
C VAL A 171 8.25 -21.91 2.45
N LYS A 172 8.34 -22.51 1.25
CA LYS A 172 7.97 -23.93 1.01
C LYS A 172 8.91 -24.92 1.61
N ASP A 173 10.19 -24.60 1.76
CA ASP A 173 11.22 -25.51 2.22
C ASP A 173 12.37 -24.74 2.90
N LEU A 174 13.23 -25.46 3.60
CA LEU A 174 14.40 -24.91 4.29
C LEU A 174 15.68 -24.97 3.45
N ASN A 175 15.58 -25.02 2.12
CA ASN A 175 16.73 -25.06 1.22
C ASN A 175 17.66 -26.25 1.48
N GLY A 176 17.09 -27.40 1.80
CA GLY A 176 17.83 -28.64 2.10
C GLY A 176 18.42 -28.73 3.51
N LEU A 177 18.22 -27.73 4.36
CA LEU A 177 18.66 -27.72 5.74
C LEU A 177 17.71 -28.51 6.63
N THR A 178 18.26 -29.18 7.66
CA THR A 178 17.46 -29.63 8.79
C THR A 178 16.97 -28.44 9.61
N LYS A 179 16.01 -28.66 10.50
CA LYS A 179 15.52 -27.63 11.41
C LYS A 179 16.63 -27.05 12.29
N GLU A 180 17.48 -27.92 12.83
CA GLU A 180 18.59 -27.55 13.69
C GLU A 180 19.60 -26.69 12.92
N GLU A 181 20.03 -27.14 11.74
CA GLU A 181 20.96 -26.38 10.88
C GLU A 181 20.37 -25.01 10.48
N PHE A 182 19.08 -24.96 10.23
CA PHE A 182 18.40 -23.70 9.91
C PHE A 182 18.39 -22.75 11.13
N LEU A 183 18.04 -23.24 12.32
CA LEU A 183 18.05 -22.44 13.54
C LEU A 183 19.46 -21.95 13.89
N ASP A 184 20.48 -22.76 13.69
CA ASP A 184 21.88 -22.35 13.92
C ASP A 184 22.29 -21.24 12.95
N LYS A 185 21.98 -21.38 11.66
CA LYS A 185 22.31 -20.35 10.64
C LYS A 185 21.63 -19.00 10.90
N ILE A 186 20.37 -18.99 11.28
CA ILE A 186 19.67 -17.72 11.53
C ILE A 186 20.19 -17.01 12.78
N GLN A 187 20.80 -17.74 13.75
CA GLN A 187 21.41 -17.14 14.93
C GLN A 187 22.66 -16.30 14.61
N GLU A 188 23.25 -16.42 13.43
CA GLU A 188 24.33 -15.53 12.99
C GLU A 188 23.85 -14.06 12.94
N ASN A 189 22.64 -13.84 12.45
CA ASN A 189 22.08 -12.52 12.17
C ASN A 189 20.96 -12.10 13.14
N PHE A 190 20.34 -13.06 13.84
CA PHE A 190 19.20 -12.80 14.73
C PHE A 190 19.42 -13.43 16.11
N THR A 191 18.87 -12.79 17.14
CA THR A 191 18.61 -13.46 18.41
C THR A 191 17.31 -14.24 18.26
N VAL A 192 17.33 -15.55 18.52
CA VAL A 192 16.19 -16.47 18.36
C VAL A 192 15.72 -16.90 19.74
N THR A 193 14.45 -16.68 20.04
CA THR A 193 13.83 -17.07 21.32
C THR A 193 12.54 -17.83 21.03
N GLU A 194 12.41 -19.08 21.49
CA GLU A 194 11.15 -19.82 21.45
C GLU A 194 10.14 -19.15 22.39
N VAL A 195 8.89 -18.98 21.92
CA VAL A 195 7.84 -18.32 22.69
C VAL A 195 6.58 -19.19 22.76
N GLU A 196 5.85 -19.08 23.83
CA GLU A 196 4.57 -19.75 23.99
C GLU A 196 3.47 -19.03 23.19
N GLY A 197 2.71 -19.77 22.38
CA GLY A 197 1.61 -19.24 21.58
C GLY A 197 2.03 -18.39 20.38
N GLN A 198 1.08 -17.73 19.76
CA GLN A 198 1.32 -16.89 18.58
C GLN A 198 2.09 -15.63 18.98
N TYR A 199 3.14 -15.31 18.21
CA TYR A 199 3.90 -14.08 18.38
C TYR A 199 3.65 -13.13 17.19
N LYS A 200 3.03 -11.99 17.47
CA LYS A 200 2.93 -10.86 16.56
C LYS A 200 4.01 -9.86 16.92
N PRO A 201 4.88 -9.47 15.97
CA PRO A 201 5.89 -8.44 16.24
C PRO A 201 5.28 -7.15 16.80
N ASP A 202 5.88 -6.59 17.82
CA ASP A 202 5.44 -5.40 18.56
C ASP A 202 6.37 -4.19 18.36
N ALA A 203 7.49 -4.39 17.68
CA ALA A 203 8.46 -3.36 17.38
C ALA A 203 9.17 -3.61 16.06
N ILE A 204 9.75 -2.55 15.47
CA ILE A 204 10.63 -2.66 14.30
C ILE A 204 11.81 -3.59 14.62
N HIS A 205 12.35 -4.21 13.57
CA HIS A 205 13.48 -5.15 13.63
C HIS A 205 13.19 -6.42 14.43
N THR A 206 11.89 -6.70 14.69
CA THR A 206 11.43 -7.96 15.27
C THR A 206 10.55 -8.70 14.29
N PHE A 207 10.64 -10.03 14.34
CA PHE A 207 9.88 -10.93 13.46
C PHE A 207 9.31 -12.07 14.28
N GLY A 208 8.11 -12.52 13.93
CA GLY A 208 7.60 -13.81 14.38
C GLY A 208 7.98 -14.88 13.38
N MET A 209 8.47 -16.03 13.82
CA MET A 209 8.70 -17.17 12.96
C MET A 209 7.90 -18.35 13.46
N TYR A 210 7.12 -18.97 12.57
CA TYR A 210 6.41 -20.20 12.85
C TYR A 210 7.05 -21.35 12.08
N LEU A 211 7.59 -22.32 12.81
CA LEU A 211 8.30 -23.48 12.28
C LEU A 211 8.02 -24.70 13.15
N ASP A 212 7.65 -25.83 12.54
CA ASP A 212 7.45 -27.11 13.23
C ASP A 212 6.56 -26.96 14.50
N LYS A 213 5.38 -26.35 14.33
CA LYS A 213 4.37 -26.13 15.38
C LYS A 213 4.82 -25.25 16.56
N LYS A 214 5.92 -24.53 16.41
CA LYS A 214 6.45 -23.61 17.43
C LYS A 214 6.58 -22.19 16.87
N TRP A 215 6.33 -21.23 17.77
CA TRP A 215 6.61 -19.84 17.50
C TRP A 215 7.95 -19.42 18.07
N TYR A 216 8.64 -18.59 17.32
CA TYR A 216 9.90 -17.97 17.71
C TYR A 216 9.84 -16.47 17.50
N LYS A 217 10.38 -15.72 18.48
CA LYS A 217 10.72 -14.31 18.29
C LYS A 217 12.11 -14.22 17.69
N LEU A 218 12.24 -13.53 16.56
CA LEU A 218 13.53 -13.17 15.98
C LEU A 218 13.75 -11.68 16.22
N GLN A 219 14.90 -11.32 16.79
CA GLN A 219 15.35 -9.93 16.92
C GLN A 219 16.59 -9.75 16.04
N ALA A 220 16.51 -8.84 15.06
CA ALA A 220 17.68 -8.51 14.24
C ALA A 220 18.81 -7.94 15.08
N LYS A 221 20.06 -8.39 14.83
CA LYS A 221 21.24 -7.80 15.44
C LYS A 221 21.56 -6.45 14.80
N ASP A 222 22.11 -5.51 15.54
CA ASP A 222 22.46 -4.16 15.06
C ASP A 222 23.38 -4.21 13.83
N SER A 223 24.25 -5.24 13.74
CA SER A 223 25.21 -5.42 12.65
C SER A 223 24.58 -5.60 11.25
N ILE A 224 23.30 -6.02 11.18
CA ILE A 224 22.60 -6.23 9.92
C ILE A 224 21.58 -5.12 9.58
N ILE A 225 21.44 -4.13 10.46
CA ILE A 225 20.52 -3.01 10.24
C ILE A 225 21.26 -1.93 9.45
N ALA A 226 20.85 -1.77 8.20
CA ALA A 226 21.42 -0.72 7.33
C ALA A 226 20.94 0.67 7.76
N THR A 227 21.69 1.69 7.38
CA THR A 227 21.37 3.09 7.71
C THR A 227 20.58 3.81 6.60
N ASP A 228 20.49 3.22 5.43
CA ASP A 228 19.72 3.81 4.33
C ASP A 228 18.22 3.50 4.44
N SER A 229 17.40 4.33 3.80
CA SER A 229 15.94 4.29 3.92
C SER A 229 15.28 3.00 3.44
N VAL A 230 15.91 2.22 2.57
CA VAL A 230 15.39 0.95 2.04
C VAL A 230 15.97 -0.23 2.82
N GLY A 231 17.28 -0.21 3.08
CA GLY A 231 17.98 -1.30 3.76
C GLY A 231 17.54 -1.49 5.21
N CYS A 232 17.13 -0.40 5.90
CA CYS A 232 16.64 -0.46 7.28
C CYS A 232 15.21 -1.00 7.44
N LEU A 233 14.49 -1.24 6.34
CA LEU A 233 13.15 -1.83 6.42
C LEU A 233 13.21 -3.28 6.88
N ASP A 234 12.27 -3.69 7.72
CA ASP A 234 12.15 -5.08 8.18
C ASP A 234 12.06 -6.07 7.01
N VAL A 235 11.36 -5.69 5.94
CA VAL A 235 11.27 -6.51 4.72
C VAL A 235 12.63 -6.69 4.03
N SER A 236 13.49 -5.67 4.05
CA SER A 236 14.84 -5.73 3.49
C SER A 236 15.78 -6.53 4.40
N ILE A 237 15.70 -6.32 5.70
CA ILE A 237 16.49 -7.06 6.69
C ILE A 237 16.19 -8.55 6.59
N LEU A 238 14.91 -8.94 6.60
CA LEU A 238 14.53 -10.35 6.47
C LEU A 238 15.01 -10.94 5.14
N GLN A 239 14.82 -10.22 4.02
CA GLN A 239 15.25 -10.68 2.70
C GLN A 239 16.76 -10.88 2.64
N ASN A 240 17.53 -9.88 3.04
CA ASN A 240 18.98 -9.85 2.83
C ASN A 240 19.76 -10.69 3.85
N SER A 241 19.20 -10.89 5.05
CA SER A 241 19.91 -11.55 6.15
C SER A 241 19.40 -12.96 6.47
N LEU A 242 18.24 -13.36 5.89
CA LEU A 242 17.66 -14.70 6.10
C LEU A 242 17.16 -15.35 4.81
N LEU A 243 16.20 -14.70 4.11
CA LEU A 243 15.53 -15.36 2.98
C LEU A 243 16.52 -15.67 1.85
N THR A 244 17.37 -14.74 1.47
CA THR A 244 18.37 -14.95 0.41
C THR A 244 19.53 -15.84 0.87
N PRO A 245 20.28 -15.51 1.94
CA PRO A 245 21.51 -16.25 2.27
C PRO A 245 21.25 -17.63 2.88
N VAL A 246 20.15 -17.83 3.60
CA VAL A 246 19.86 -19.09 4.29
C VAL A 246 18.87 -19.94 3.51
N LEU A 247 17.76 -19.36 3.08
CA LEU A 247 16.71 -20.09 2.37
C LEU A 247 16.87 -20.07 0.84
N GLY A 248 17.85 -19.32 0.30
CA GLY A 248 18.11 -19.27 -1.13
C GLY A 248 16.98 -18.64 -1.94
N ILE A 249 16.14 -17.81 -1.32
CA ILE A 249 15.06 -17.09 -2.02
C ILE A 249 15.68 -15.96 -2.82
N GLY A 250 15.51 -16.00 -4.14
CA GLY A 250 15.99 -14.98 -5.06
C GLY A 250 15.06 -13.76 -5.10
N ASP A 251 14.60 -13.41 -6.31
CA ASP A 251 13.62 -12.33 -6.46
C ASP A 251 12.21 -12.77 -5.99
N PRO A 252 11.69 -12.21 -4.90
CA PRO A 252 10.41 -12.64 -4.33
C PRO A 252 9.20 -12.38 -5.25
N ARG A 253 9.39 -11.66 -6.39
CA ARG A 253 8.34 -11.48 -7.40
C ARG A 253 8.19 -12.70 -8.31
N THR A 254 9.22 -13.50 -8.45
CA THR A 254 9.31 -14.61 -9.41
C THR A 254 9.63 -15.96 -8.78
N ASP A 255 10.22 -15.99 -7.59
CA ASP A 255 10.53 -17.22 -6.87
C ASP A 255 9.22 -17.89 -6.42
N LYS A 256 9.00 -19.15 -6.83
CA LYS A 256 7.79 -19.92 -6.54
C LYS A 256 7.83 -20.60 -5.15
N ARG A 257 8.94 -20.48 -4.44
CA ARG A 257 9.11 -21.05 -3.10
C ARG A 257 8.64 -20.10 -2.00
N ILE A 258 8.43 -18.83 -2.30
CA ILE A 258 7.90 -17.83 -1.37
C ILE A 258 6.47 -17.46 -1.73
N ASP A 259 5.63 -17.23 -0.71
CA ASP A 259 4.29 -16.67 -0.84
C ASP A 259 4.03 -15.62 0.25
N PHE A 260 2.94 -14.88 0.11
CA PHE A 260 2.65 -13.71 0.92
C PHE A 260 1.23 -13.73 1.48
N VAL A 261 1.08 -13.32 2.74
CA VAL A 261 -0.22 -13.22 3.42
C VAL A 261 -0.38 -11.83 4.02
N GLY A 262 -1.38 -11.07 3.54
CA GLY A 262 -1.73 -9.78 4.13
C GLY A 262 -2.27 -9.94 5.55
N GLY A 263 -1.92 -9.00 6.43
CA GLY A 263 -2.22 -9.03 7.85
C GLY A 263 -3.71 -9.13 8.21
N ILE A 264 -4.59 -8.74 7.28
CA ILE A 264 -6.05 -8.89 7.44
C ILE A 264 -6.48 -10.35 7.66
N ARG A 265 -5.70 -11.33 7.17
CA ARG A 265 -5.97 -12.76 7.38
C ARG A 265 -5.53 -13.28 8.75
N GLY A 266 -4.76 -12.47 9.49
CA GLY A 266 -4.23 -12.81 10.80
C GLY A 266 -3.16 -13.90 10.78
N LEU A 267 -2.52 -14.11 11.93
CA LEU A 267 -1.45 -15.10 12.09
C LEU A 267 -1.95 -16.56 12.00
N GLY A 268 -3.24 -16.80 12.23
CA GLY A 268 -3.84 -18.12 12.07
C GLY A 268 -3.73 -18.68 10.66
N GLU A 269 -3.70 -17.82 9.63
CA GLU A 269 -3.48 -18.26 8.25
C GLU A 269 -2.05 -18.78 8.04
N LEU A 270 -1.05 -18.19 8.71
CA LEU A 270 0.33 -18.66 8.68
C LEU A 270 0.45 -20.07 9.28
N VAL A 271 -0.13 -20.24 10.47
CA VAL A 271 -0.19 -21.55 11.17
C VAL A 271 -0.85 -22.59 10.29
N LYS A 272 -2.03 -22.30 9.76
CA LYS A 272 -2.79 -23.20 8.90
C LYS A 272 -1.98 -23.69 7.70
N ARG A 273 -1.29 -22.79 6.99
CA ARG A 273 -0.54 -23.14 5.78
C ARG A 273 0.75 -23.91 6.07
N VAL A 274 1.37 -23.69 7.22
CA VAL A 274 2.53 -24.48 7.66
C VAL A 274 2.07 -25.87 8.17
N ASP A 275 1.05 -25.93 9.01
CA ASP A 275 0.55 -27.18 9.59
C ASP A 275 -0.06 -28.12 8.53
N SER A 276 -0.61 -27.57 7.45
CA SER A 276 -1.09 -28.37 6.31
C SER A 276 0.02 -28.97 5.44
N GLY A 277 1.27 -28.56 5.65
CA GLY A 277 2.41 -28.98 4.82
C GLY A 277 2.50 -28.24 3.47
N GLU A 278 1.65 -27.25 3.21
CA GLU A 278 1.76 -26.37 2.02
C GLU A 278 3.04 -25.54 2.06
N MET A 279 3.40 -25.07 3.25
CA MET A 279 4.60 -24.31 3.55
C MET A 279 5.35 -24.95 4.71
N THR A 280 6.66 -24.68 4.82
CA THR A 280 7.48 -25.22 5.90
C THR A 280 7.72 -24.22 7.01
N VAL A 281 7.87 -22.94 6.66
CA VAL A 281 8.14 -21.85 7.61
C VAL A 281 7.38 -20.61 7.23
N ALA A 282 6.91 -19.86 8.23
CA ALA A 282 6.27 -18.58 8.04
C ALA A 282 6.92 -17.50 8.89
N PHE A 283 6.91 -16.27 8.39
CA PHE A 283 7.43 -15.09 9.06
C PHE A 283 6.34 -14.04 9.19
N ALA A 284 5.98 -13.71 10.42
CA ALA A 284 5.14 -12.57 10.76
C ALA A 284 6.01 -11.31 10.81
N MET A 285 5.56 -10.27 10.14
CA MET A 285 6.29 -9.00 9.98
C MET A 285 5.74 -7.92 10.90
N TYR A 286 6.60 -7.00 11.32
CA TYR A 286 6.12 -5.71 11.82
C TYR A 286 5.72 -4.84 10.61
N PRO A 287 4.57 -4.13 10.67
CA PRO A 287 4.11 -3.34 9.52
C PRO A 287 5.05 -2.17 9.22
N THR A 288 5.26 -1.91 7.93
CA THR A 288 5.93 -0.69 7.49
C THR A 288 5.11 0.54 7.87
N SER A 289 5.77 1.61 8.34
CA SER A 289 5.09 2.85 8.71
C SER A 289 4.87 3.78 7.52
N MET A 290 3.86 4.69 7.63
CA MET A 290 3.66 5.75 6.65
C MET A 290 4.88 6.66 6.50
N THR A 291 5.60 6.91 7.60
CA THR A 291 6.84 7.70 7.58
C THR A 291 7.93 7.02 6.76
N GLN A 292 8.12 5.71 6.92
CA GLN A 292 9.09 4.95 6.11
C GLN A 292 8.73 4.99 4.63
N LEU A 293 7.44 4.79 4.28
CA LEU A 293 6.96 4.87 2.91
C LEU A 293 7.25 6.24 2.29
N MET A 294 6.88 7.32 2.97
CA MET A 294 7.07 8.68 2.46
C MET A 294 8.55 9.03 2.33
N ASN A 295 9.40 8.67 3.29
CA ASN A 295 10.84 8.93 3.23
C ASN A 295 11.49 8.24 2.03
N ILE A 296 11.13 6.98 1.74
CA ILE A 296 11.63 6.23 0.58
C ILE A 296 11.20 6.90 -0.72
N ALA A 297 9.94 7.34 -0.81
CA ALA A 297 9.43 8.05 -1.96
C ALA A 297 10.06 9.45 -2.12
N ASP A 298 10.36 10.14 -1.01
CA ASP A 298 11.10 11.42 -1.00
C ASP A 298 12.55 11.24 -1.48
N ASP A 299 13.19 10.12 -1.15
CA ASP A 299 14.52 9.75 -1.64
C ASP A 299 14.52 9.29 -3.12
N ASN A 300 13.38 9.26 -3.80
CA ASN A 300 13.19 8.68 -5.14
C ASN A 300 13.63 7.21 -5.23
N LYS A 301 13.51 6.47 -4.14
CA LYS A 301 13.79 5.05 -4.07
C LYS A 301 12.50 4.24 -4.12
N VAL A 302 12.65 2.93 -4.26
CA VAL A 302 11.53 1.99 -4.25
C VAL A 302 11.70 0.96 -3.15
N MET A 303 10.57 0.55 -2.59
CA MET A 303 10.51 -0.51 -1.59
C MET A 303 10.67 -1.89 -2.25
N PRO A 304 11.16 -2.88 -1.52
CA PRO A 304 11.03 -4.26 -1.94
C PRO A 304 9.56 -4.63 -2.21
N PRO A 305 9.29 -5.61 -3.07
CA PRO A 305 7.92 -6.02 -3.36
C PRO A 305 7.21 -6.51 -2.10
N LYS A 306 5.90 -6.27 -2.03
CA LYS A 306 5.08 -6.73 -0.90
C LYS A 306 5.50 -6.14 0.47
N SER A 307 5.84 -4.85 0.48
CA SER A 307 6.22 -4.11 1.69
C SER A 307 5.04 -3.46 2.40
N THR A 308 3.95 -3.17 1.68
CA THR A 308 2.78 -2.46 2.21
C THR A 308 1.48 -3.19 1.89
N TRP A 309 0.55 -3.17 2.84
CA TRP A 309 -0.80 -3.68 2.67
C TRP A 309 -1.78 -2.70 3.32
N PHE A 310 -2.48 -1.92 2.50
CA PHE A 310 -3.47 -0.95 2.97
C PHE A 310 -4.86 -1.57 3.08
N GLU A 311 -5.54 -1.33 4.19
CA GLU A 311 -6.95 -1.65 4.40
C GLU A 311 -7.66 -0.47 5.10
N PRO A 312 -8.96 -0.28 4.82
CA PRO A 312 -9.79 -0.95 3.81
C PRO A 312 -9.41 -0.53 2.38
N LYS A 313 -9.70 -1.42 1.42
CA LYS A 313 -9.49 -1.13 -0.01
C LYS A 313 -10.55 -0.19 -0.55
N LEU A 314 -10.15 0.75 -1.41
CA LEU A 314 -11.10 1.62 -2.11
C LEU A 314 -11.99 0.80 -3.05
N ARG A 315 -13.28 1.10 -3.05
CA ARG A 315 -14.26 0.44 -3.93
C ARG A 315 -14.23 1.05 -5.33
N SER A 316 -14.28 0.17 -6.35
CA SER A 316 -14.55 0.57 -7.72
C SER A 316 -16.05 0.77 -7.93
N GLY A 317 -16.43 1.67 -8.85
CA GLY A 317 -17.81 1.89 -9.25
C GLY A 317 -18.62 2.87 -8.40
N ILE A 318 -18.13 3.27 -7.20
CA ILE A 318 -18.78 4.35 -6.42
C ILE A 318 -18.56 5.69 -7.13
N PHE A 319 -17.35 5.90 -7.62
CA PHE A 319 -16.97 7.07 -8.40
C PHE A 319 -16.45 6.63 -9.76
N ILE A 320 -16.85 7.37 -10.81
CA ILE A 320 -16.41 7.12 -12.18
C ILE A 320 -15.99 8.46 -12.78
N HIS A 321 -14.77 8.52 -13.30
CA HIS A 321 -14.27 9.67 -14.05
C HIS A 321 -14.21 9.31 -15.53
N LYS A 322 -15.05 9.95 -16.35
CA LYS A 322 -15.06 9.78 -17.83
C LYS A 322 -13.91 10.57 -18.44
N LEU A 323 -13.29 10.02 -19.47
CA LEU A 323 -12.14 10.63 -20.13
C LEU A 323 -12.52 11.50 -21.35
N SER A 324 -13.80 11.61 -21.62
CA SER A 324 -14.38 12.48 -22.67
C SER A 324 -15.79 12.93 -22.29
#